data_43857b84034d2c8cb0e7e4956f276835
#
_entry.id   43857b84034d2c8cb0e7e4956f276835
#
_cell.length_a   1.000
_cell.length_b   1.000
_cell.length_c   1.000
_cell.angle_alpha   90.00
_cell.angle_beta   90.00
_cell.angle_gamma   90.00
#
_symmetry.space_group_name_H-M   'P 1'
#
loop_
_entity.id
_entity.type
_entity.pdbx_description
1 polymer ?
#
loop_
_entity_poly.entity_id
_entity_poly.type
_entity_poly.pdbx_seq_one_letter_code
_entity_poly.pdbx_strand_id
1 'polypeptide(L)'
;IVQHQLYWVIHIIKIEYMCEQKMNGKIKNQTILCILDGWGISKVTKGNAVKLAKTPNFDYLLYNFPNANLITYGPSVGLPKNQVGNSEVGHMNLGAGRKVQMDLPRISQAFSNNFLAENKILNSSIANINKRNGAIHIIGLCSDGGVHSHEDHIFELIKYLKKNNLRVLLHMILDGRDTSPKNSLNNMKKIKFLFGDLDFIASISGRYFAMDRDQRWDRTEKFYRTIVYREGEKFDDPETFIKKQYSKEINDEFVKPSVSINYSGIDYKRDGVIFMNFRSDRMRQISHALCDENFNNFFTYSKPI
;
A
#
# COMPACT_ATOMS: atom_id res chain seq x y z
N ILE A 1 -10.54 -21.33 3.48
CA ILE A 1 -9.30 -20.65 3.92
C ILE A 1 -9.39 -20.58 5.43
N VAL A 2 -8.62 -21.41 6.13
CA VAL A 2 -8.58 -21.44 7.60
C VAL A 2 -7.81 -20.20 8.02
N GLN A 3 -8.47 -19.24 8.69
CA GLN A 3 -7.83 -18.10 9.33
C GLN A 3 -6.91 -18.64 10.45
N HIS A 4 -5.62 -18.80 10.14
CA HIS A 4 -4.62 -19.02 11.17
C HIS A 4 -4.35 -17.69 11.87
N GLN A 5 -4.88 -17.53 13.08
CA GLN A 5 -4.48 -16.49 13.99
C GLN A 5 -3.02 -16.76 14.39
N LEU A 6 -2.09 -16.05 13.74
CA LEU A 6 -0.67 -16.09 14.10
C LEU A 6 -0.49 -15.23 15.35
N TYR A 7 -0.26 -15.86 16.49
CA TYR A 7 0.20 -15.20 17.70
C TYR A 7 1.73 -15.20 17.70
N TRP A 8 2.32 -14.05 17.93
CA TRP A 8 3.77 -13.96 18.13
C TRP A 8 4.05 -14.21 19.61
N VAL A 9 5.03 -15.04 19.87
CA VAL A 9 5.55 -15.24 21.22
C VAL A 9 6.77 -14.36 21.37
N ILE A 10 6.67 -13.32 22.19
CA ILE A 10 7.81 -12.51 22.60
C ILE A 10 8.15 -12.94 24.01
N HIS A 11 9.31 -13.58 24.15
CA HIS A 11 9.85 -13.86 25.47
C HIS A 11 10.87 -12.80 25.82
N ILE A 12 10.57 -12.00 26.85
CA ILE A 12 11.58 -11.19 27.52
C ILE A 12 12.23 -12.11 28.54
N ILE A 13 13.38 -12.67 28.16
CA ILE A 13 14.16 -13.52 29.06
C ILE A 13 15.13 -12.61 29.80
N LYS A 14 14.88 -12.35 31.07
CA LYS A 14 15.89 -11.78 31.95
C LYS A 14 16.84 -12.92 32.33
N ILE A 15 17.92 -13.09 31.57
CA ILE A 15 18.96 -14.04 31.93
C ILE A 15 19.87 -13.36 32.94
N GLU A 16 19.68 -13.67 34.23
CA GLU A 16 20.68 -13.38 35.22
C GLU A 16 21.82 -14.41 35.05
N TYR A 17 22.73 -14.15 34.14
CA TYR A 17 23.99 -14.90 34.12
C TYR A 17 24.85 -14.37 35.26
N MET A 18 25.00 -15.17 36.30
CA MET A 18 26.11 -15.02 37.25
C MET A 18 27.40 -15.50 36.52
N CYS A 19 27.92 -14.70 35.63
CA CYS A 19 29.25 -14.86 35.15
C CYS A 19 30.16 -14.03 36.04
N GLU A 20 30.79 -14.68 37.03
CA GLU A 20 31.86 -14.10 37.84
C GLU A 20 33.09 -13.88 36.96
N GLN A 21 33.05 -12.85 36.14
CA GLN A 21 34.25 -12.19 35.69
C GLN A 21 34.39 -10.86 36.42
N LYS A 22 35.20 -10.86 37.47
CA LYS A 22 35.69 -9.66 38.14
C LYS A 22 36.46 -8.80 37.13
N MET A 23 35.73 -7.90 36.47
CA MET A 23 36.32 -6.71 35.85
C MET A 23 35.65 -5.49 36.50
N ASN A 24 36.40 -4.84 37.40
CA ASN A 24 36.13 -3.51 37.98
C ASN A 24 34.74 -3.29 38.60
N GLY A 25 34.30 -4.13 39.49
CA GLY A 25 33.38 -3.71 40.60
C GLY A 25 31.93 -3.35 40.28
N LYS A 26 31.43 -3.52 39.04
CA LYS A 26 30.02 -3.34 38.66
C LYS A 26 29.50 -4.54 37.88
N ILE A 27 28.66 -5.35 38.49
CA ILE A 27 27.83 -6.33 37.80
C ILE A 27 26.84 -5.53 36.93
N LYS A 28 27.07 -5.51 35.61
CA LYS A 28 26.07 -4.97 34.69
C LYS A 28 25.06 -6.09 34.40
N ASN A 29 23.83 -5.92 34.90
CA ASN A 29 22.72 -6.77 34.47
C ASN A 29 22.50 -6.61 32.98
N GLN A 30 22.76 -7.66 32.21
CA GLN A 30 22.51 -7.67 30.76
C GLN A 30 21.10 -8.21 30.50
N THR A 31 20.38 -7.55 29.64
CA THR A 31 19.06 -8.00 29.16
C THR A 31 19.17 -8.34 27.69
N ILE A 32 18.73 -9.54 27.32
CA ILE A 32 18.66 -9.97 25.91
C ILE A 32 17.20 -10.03 25.50
N LEU A 33 16.85 -9.31 24.45
CA LEU A 33 15.56 -9.42 23.77
C LEU A 33 15.74 -10.33 22.55
N CYS A 34 15.15 -11.52 22.60
CA CYS A 34 15.17 -12.47 21.48
C CYS A 34 13.81 -12.47 20.79
N ILE A 35 13.75 -12.00 19.54
CA ILE A 35 12.52 -11.95 18.73
C ILE A 35 12.52 -13.13 17.79
N LEU A 36 11.56 -14.05 17.98
CA LEU A 36 11.32 -15.17 17.08
C LEU A 36 10.24 -14.79 16.07
N ASP A 37 10.65 -14.11 14.99
CA ASP A 37 9.74 -13.61 13.96
C ASP A 37 9.07 -14.77 13.21
N GLY A 38 7.73 -14.73 13.13
CA GLY A 38 6.91 -15.80 12.55
C GLY A 38 6.67 -17.01 13.46
N TRP A 39 7.20 -17.02 14.68
CA TRP A 39 6.96 -18.08 15.67
C TRP A 39 5.63 -17.89 16.37
N GLY A 40 4.56 -18.44 15.76
CA GLY A 40 3.19 -18.25 16.24
C GLY A 40 2.69 -19.43 17.09
N ILE A 41 1.67 -19.17 17.88
CA ILE A 41 0.97 -20.18 18.68
C ILE A 41 -0.25 -20.68 17.91
N SER A 42 -0.35 -21.99 17.66
CA SER A 42 -1.52 -22.62 17.06
C SER A 42 -1.77 -23.98 17.69
N LYS A 43 -3.05 -24.34 17.85
CA LYS A 43 -3.45 -25.69 18.29
C LYS A 43 -3.36 -26.73 17.17
N VAL A 44 -3.30 -26.30 15.91
CA VAL A 44 -3.25 -27.17 14.74
C VAL A 44 -1.85 -27.74 14.57
N THR A 45 -1.72 -29.04 14.39
CA THR A 45 -0.44 -29.75 14.20
C THR A 45 -0.09 -29.91 12.73
N LYS A 46 -1.10 -30.19 11.88
CA LYS A 46 -0.88 -30.41 10.44
C LYS A 46 -0.33 -29.16 9.77
N GLY A 47 0.84 -29.26 9.15
CA GLY A 47 1.51 -28.13 8.48
C GLY A 47 2.11 -27.09 9.43
N ASN A 48 2.22 -27.37 10.72
CA ASN A 48 2.78 -26.46 11.72
C ASN A 48 4.18 -26.93 12.14
N ALA A 49 5.20 -26.38 11.50
CA ALA A 49 6.59 -26.75 11.77
C ALA A 49 7.03 -26.46 13.21
N VAL A 50 6.54 -25.37 13.81
CA VAL A 50 6.81 -25.00 15.21
C VAL A 50 6.32 -26.09 16.16
N LYS A 51 5.09 -26.59 15.94
CA LYS A 51 4.46 -27.60 16.78
C LYS A 51 5.07 -28.99 16.58
N LEU A 52 5.64 -29.26 15.43
CA LEU A 52 6.24 -30.56 15.07
C LEU A 52 7.72 -30.64 15.39
N ALA A 53 8.39 -29.51 15.58
CA ALA A 53 9.80 -29.45 15.92
C ALA A 53 10.05 -29.92 17.37
N LYS A 54 11.23 -30.49 17.60
CA LYS A 54 11.74 -30.75 18.95
C LYS A 54 12.39 -29.48 19.49
N THR A 55 11.78 -28.85 20.47
CA THR A 55 12.19 -27.53 21.01
C THR A 55 12.45 -27.59 22.51
N PRO A 56 13.36 -28.48 23.00
CA PRO A 56 13.51 -28.73 24.44
C PRO A 56 13.86 -27.49 25.25
N ASN A 57 14.72 -26.60 24.73
CA ASN A 57 15.08 -25.39 25.42
C ASN A 57 13.94 -24.36 25.46
N PHE A 58 13.20 -24.23 24.36
CA PHE A 58 12.03 -23.36 24.30
C PHE A 58 10.92 -23.87 25.23
N ASP A 59 10.67 -25.17 25.22
CA ASP A 59 9.68 -25.81 26.09
C ASP A 59 10.06 -25.65 27.58
N TYR A 60 11.35 -25.76 27.90
CA TYR A 60 11.87 -25.50 29.25
C TYR A 60 11.62 -24.06 29.68
N LEU A 61 11.85 -23.08 28.81
CA LEU A 61 11.60 -21.67 29.09
C LEU A 61 10.11 -21.39 29.32
N LEU A 62 9.24 -21.96 28.48
CA LEU A 62 7.78 -21.80 28.62
C LEU A 62 7.26 -22.39 29.94
N TYR A 63 7.83 -23.50 30.37
CA TYR A 63 7.38 -24.17 31.59
C TYR A 63 7.89 -23.50 32.87
N ASN A 64 9.15 -23.04 32.88
CA ASN A 64 9.82 -22.60 34.11
C ASN A 64 9.82 -21.08 34.33
N PHE A 65 9.48 -20.28 33.32
CA PHE A 65 9.54 -18.82 33.43
C PHE A 65 8.18 -18.16 33.12
N PRO A 66 7.91 -16.96 33.68
CA PRO A 66 6.71 -16.21 33.36
C PRO A 66 6.58 -15.96 31.85
N ASN A 67 5.40 -16.21 31.30
CA ASN A 67 5.11 -15.99 29.89
C ASN A 67 3.73 -15.38 29.70
N ALA A 68 3.54 -14.72 28.56
CA ALA A 68 2.27 -14.12 28.16
C ALA A 68 2.10 -14.19 26.63
N ASN A 69 0.85 -14.23 26.19
CA ASN A 69 0.52 -14.18 24.78
C ASN A 69 0.25 -12.74 24.35
N LEU A 70 0.81 -12.34 23.21
CA LEU A 70 0.54 -11.05 22.60
C LEU A 70 -0.35 -11.22 21.37
N ILE A 71 -1.31 -10.31 21.22
CA ILE A 71 -2.12 -10.19 20.01
C ILE A 71 -1.29 -9.44 18.97
N THR A 72 -1.10 -10.03 17.79
CA THR A 72 -0.22 -9.51 16.74
C THR A 72 -0.97 -9.06 15.48
N TYR A 73 -2.28 -8.89 15.55
CA TYR A 73 -3.15 -8.53 14.45
C TYR A 73 -4.21 -7.50 14.85
N GLY A 74 -4.80 -6.87 13.86
CA GLY A 74 -5.95 -6.00 14.03
C GLY A 74 -5.68 -4.77 14.92
N PRO A 75 -6.72 -4.24 15.58
CA PRO A 75 -6.63 -2.98 16.32
C PRO A 75 -5.63 -3.01 17.50
N SER A 76 -5.29 -4.18 18.00
CA SER A 76 -4.31 -4.31 19.09
C SER A 76 -2.90 -3.88 18.70
N VAL A 77 -2.57 -3.94 17.43
CA VAL A 77 -1.27 -3.53 16.88
C VAL A 77 -1.38 -2.34 15.90
N GLY A 78 -2.51 -1.63 15.91
CA GLY A 78 -2.70 -0.44 15.08
C GLY A 78 -3.12 -0.73 13.64
N LEU A 79 -3.60 -1.94 13.36
CA LEU A 79 -4.15 -2.36 12.07
C LEU A 79 -5.69 -2.31 12.05
N PRO A 80 -6.34 -2.31 10.87
CA PRO A 80 -7.78 -2.51 10.77
C PRO A 80 -8.25 -3.82 11.40
N LYS A 81 -9.54 -3.87 11.75
CA LYS A 81 -10.16 -5.10 12.28
C LYS A 81 -10.00 -6.23 11.26
N ASN A 82 -9.62 -7.41 11.75
CA ASN A 82 -9.39 -8.63 10.96
C ASN A 82 -8.16 -8.61 10.01
N GLN A 83 -7.37 -7.56 9.99
CA GLN A 83 -6.13 -7.55 9.22
C GLN A 83 -5.03 -8.32 9.96
N VAL A 84 -4.38 -9.26 9.25
CA VAL A 84 -3.25 -10.03 9.76
C VAL A 84 -2.05 -9.12 9.99
N GLY A 85 -1.33 -9.35 11.09
CA GLY A 85 -0.08 -8.66 11.38
C GLY A 85 1.05 -9.07 10.44
N ASN A 86 2.11 -8.27 10.46
CA ASN A 86 3.34 -8.53 9.71
C ASN A 86 4.55 -8.07 10.53
N SER A 87 5.76 -8.43 10.06
CA SER A 87 7.01 -8.12 10.73
C SER A 87 7.21 -6.62 10.98
N GLU A 88 6.91 -5.77 9.98
CA GLU A 88 7.06 -4.31 10.10
C GLU A 88 6.23 -3.75 11.24
N VAL A 89 4.95 -4.11 11.29
CA VAL A 89 4.03 -3.68 12.35
C VAL A 89 4.47 -4.17 13.74
N GLY A 90 4.89 -5.43 13.85
CA GLY A 90 5.37 -6.02 15.09
C GLY A 90 6.60 -5.30 15.63
N HIS A 91 7.63 -5.11 14.80
CA HIS A 91 8.86 -4.42 15.18
C HIS A 91 8.63 -2.95 15.50
N MET A 92 7.74 -2.28 14.75
CA MET A 92 7.38 -0.88 15.02
C MET A 92 6.75 -0.71 16.41
N ASN A 93 5.82 -1.59 16.80
CA ASN A 93 5.19 -1.57 18.13
C ASN A 93 6.20 -1.88 19.25
N LEU A 94 7.08 -2.87 19.03
CA LEU A 94 8.14 -3.22 19.97
C LEU A 94 9.13 -2.06 20.18
N GLY A 95 9.63 -1.47 19.08
CA GLY A 95 10.58 -0.37 19.14
C GLY A 95 9.98 0.90 19.77
N ALA A 96 8.70 1.16 19.53
CA ALA A 96 7.99 2.30 20.11
C ALA A 96 7.59 2.09 21.59
N GLY A 97 7.58 0.85 22.08
CA GLY A 97 7.08 0.51 23.43
C GLY A 97 5.60 0.82 23.64
N ARG A 98 4.85 1.00 22.58
CA ARG A 98 3.42 1.32 22.57
C ARG A 98 2.76 0.92 21.27
N LYS A 99 1.43 0.84 21.28
CA LYS A 99 0.66 0.69 20.05
C LYS A 99 0.90 1.88 19.11
N VAL A 100 1.33 1.59 17.88
CA VAL A 100 1.49 2.56 16.78
C VAL A 100 0.36 2.37 15.79
N GLN A 101 -0.42 3.41 15.54
CA GLN A 101 -1.47 3.37 14.53
C GLN A 101 -0.83 3.41 13.14
N MET A 102 -1.11 2.39 12.33
CA MET A 102 -0.59 2.28 10.98
C MET A 102 -1.26 3.27 10.01
N ASP A 103 -0.65 3.47 8.84
CA ASP A 103 -1.10 4.49 7.88
C ASP A 103 -2.55 4.29 7.44
N LEU A 104 -2.97 3.08 7.11
CA LEU A 104 -4.32 2.82 6.64
C LEU A 104 -5.42 3.29 7.63
N PRO A 105 -5.47 2.84 8.89
CA PRO A 105 -6.47 3.34 9.84
C PRO A 105 -6.30 4.82 10.19
N ARG A 106 -5.08 5.35 10.19
CA ARG A 106 -4.79 6.76 10.43
C ARG A 106 -5.38 7.65 9.33
N ILE A 107 -5.20 7.28 8.07
CA ILE A 107 -5.74 8.00 6.92
C ILE A 107 -7.25 7.86 6.87
N SER A 108 -7.80 6.66 7.10
CA SER A 108 -9.25 6.44 7.16
C SER A 108 -9.91 7.32 8.21
N GLN A 109 -9.30 7.43 9.40
CA GLN A 109 -9.78 8.31 10.46
C GLN A 109 -9.67 9.79 10.07
N ALA A 110 -8.58 10.20 9.42
CA ALA A 110 -8.41 11.57 8.95
C ALA A 110 -9.49 11.95 7.94
N PHE A 111 -9.80 11.08 6.98
CA PHE A 111 -10.88 11.32 6.00
C PHE A 111 -12.25 11.42 6.67
N SER A 112 -12.55 10.55 7.64
CA SER A 112 -13.78 10.61 8.43
C SER A 112 -13.91 11.91 9.24
N ASN A 113 -12.78 12.54 9.61
CA ASN A 113 -12.70 13.77 10.39
C ASN A 113 -12.58 15.04 9.51
N ASN A 114 -13.11 15.03 8.30
CA ASN A 114 -13.11 16.18 7.37
C ASN A 114 -11.71 16.70 6.96
N PHE A 115 -10.68 15.90 7.06
CA PHE A 115 -9.31 16.29 6.70
C PHE A 115 -9.19 16.95 5.32
N LEU A 116 -9.91 16.44 4.31
CA LEU A 116 -9.87 17.01 2.96
C LEU A 116 -10.35 18.47 2.93
N ALA A 117 -11.42 18.78 3.66
CA ALA A 117 -11.96 20.14 3.73
C ALA A 117 -11.06 21.10 4.55
N GLU A 118 -10.35 20.58 5.54
CA GLU A 118 -9.50 21.38 6.43
C GLU A 118 -8.07 21.54 5.89
N ASN A 119 -7.66 20.71 4.92
CA ASN A 119 -6.30 20.75 4.38
C ASN A 119 -6.08 21.98 3.48
N LYS A 120 -5.44 23.01 4.03
CA LYS A 120 -5.20 24.29 3.34
C LYS A 120 -4.36 24.13 2.07
N ILE A 121 -3.35 23.22 2.08
CA ILE A 121 -2.48 23.01 0.91
C ILE A 121 -3.28 22.36 -0.22
N LEU A 122 -4.03 21.31 0.07
CA LEU A 122 -4.89 20.66 -0.92
C LEU A 122 -5.89 21.68 -1.51
N ASN A 123 -6.57 22.45 -0.67
CA ASN A 123 -7.61 23.36 -1.10
C ASN A 123 -7.05 24.57 -1.90
N SER A 124 -5.86 25.08 -1.56
CA SER A 124 -5.18 26.09 -2.38
C SER A 124 -4.76 25.54 -3.74
N SER A 125 -4.27 24.30 -3.80
CA SER A 125 -3.92 23.62 -5.06
C SER A 125 -5.16 23.42 -5.94
N ILE A 126 -6.27 22.94 -5.36
CA ILE A 126 -7.57 22.81 -6.02
C ILE A 126 -8.02 24.14 -6.63
N ALA A 127 -7.98 25.24 -5.86
CA ALA A 127 -8.36 26.56 -6.33
C ALA A 127 -7.48 27.04 -7.49
N ASN A 128 -6.17 26.79 -7.43
CA ASN A 128 -5.23 27.16 -8.49
C ASN A 128 -5.45 26.35 -9.78
N ILE A 129 -5.75 25.06 -9.68
CA ILE A 129 -6.05 24.20 -10.83
C ILE A 129 -7.37 24.63 -11.47
N ASN A 130 -8.40 24.91 -10.68
CA ASN A 130 -9.68 25.43 -11.18
C ASN A 130 -9.51 26.74 -11.95
N LYS A 131 -8.72 27.69 -11.44
CA LYS A 131 -8.43 28.96 -12.13
C LYS A 131 -7.79 28.77 -13.51
N ARG A 132 -7.05 27.68 -13.69
CA ARG A 132 -6.36 27.35 -14.95
C ARG A 132 -7.19 26.43 -15.86
N ASN A 133 -8.44 26.11 -15.47
CA ASN A 133 -9.27 25.12 -16.13
C ASN A 133 -8.54 23.76 -16.31
N GLY A 134 -7.76 23.38 -15.32
CA GLY A 134 -6.99 22.13 -15.30
C GLY A 134 -7.80 20.95 -14.78
N ALA A 135 -7.19 19.78 -14.84
CA ALA A 135 -7.69 18.53 -14.26
C ALA A 135 -6.81 18.08 -13.09
N ILE A 136 -7.36 17.23 -12.21
CA ILE A 136 -6.57 16.50 -11.23
C ILE A 136 -6.46 15.04 -11.68
N HIS A 137 -5.22 14.60 -11.85
CA HIS A 137 -4.85 13.24 -12.13
C HIS A 137 -4.62 12.50 -10.81
N ILE A 138 -5.42 11.48 -10.53
CA ILE A 138 -5.26 10.61 -9.37
C ILE A 138 -4.55 9.35 -9.81
N ILE A 139 -3.39 9.09 -9.25
CA ILE A 139 -2.61 7.87 -9.50
C ILE A 139 -2.65 7.02 -8.23
N GLY A 140 -3.17 5.80 -8.31
CA GLY A 140 -3.26 4.95 -7.13
C GLY A 140 -3.64 3.51 -7.41
N LEU A 141 -3.22 2.62 -6.51
CA LEU A 141 -3.60 1.22 -6.52
C LEU A 141 -5.05 1.09 -6.04
N CYS A 142 -5.98 0.82 -6.96
CA CYS A 142 -7.39 0.56 -6.64
C CYS A 142 -7.54 -0.85 -6.09
N SER A 143 -7.42 -0.97 -4.77
CA SER A 143 -7.36 -2.25 -4.06
C SER A 143 -8.02 -2.13 -2.69
N ASP A 144 -8.68 -3.19 -2.26
CA ASP A 144 -9.19 -3.38 -0.90
C ASP A 144 -8.21 -4.14 0.00
N GLY A 145 -7.01 -4.49 -0.53
CA GLY A 145 -5.97 -5.20 0.22
C GLY A 145 -5.30 -4.38 1.33
N GLY A 146 -5.32 -3.05 1.23
CA GLY A 146 -4.86 -2.15 2.29
C GLY A 146 -3.36 -2.19 2.61
N VAL A 147 -2.52 -2.67 1.69
CA VAL A 147 -1.06 -2.78 1.87
C VAL A 147 -0.32 -1.54 1.39
N HIS A 148 -0.67 -1.02 0.24
CA HIS A 148 -0.03 0.15 -0.38
C HIS A 148 -0.96 1.36 -0.48
N SER A 149 -2.25 1.11 -0.62
CA SER A 149 -3.34 2.08 -0.73
C SER A 149 -4.64 1.41 -0.29
N HIS A 150 -5.72 2.17 -0.28
CA HIS A 150 -7.07 1.62 -0.13
C HIS A 150 -8.02 2.33 -1.08
N GLU A 151 -8.86 1.55 -1.77
CA GLU A 151 -9.79 2.10 -2.77
C GLU A 151 -10.76 3.13 -2.18
N ASP A 152 -11.22 2.94 -0.93
CA ASP A 152 -12.12 3.89 -0.27
C ASP A 152 -11.49 5.28 -0.13
N HIS A 153 -10.17 5.38 0.11
CA HIS A 153 -9.49 6.67 0.18
C HIS A 153 -9.48 7.36 -1.19
N ILE A 154 -9.31 6.59 -2.28
CA ILE A 154 -9.38 7.10 -3.65
C ILE A 154 -10.79 7.60 -3.93
N PHE A 155 -11.83 6.83 -3.56
CA PHE A 155 -13.22 7.19 -3.80
C PHE A 155 -13.64 8.44 -3.00
N GLU A 156 -13.24 8.55 -1.74
CA GLU A 156 -13.52 9.74 -0.95
C GLU A 156 -12.84 11.00 -1.51
N LEU A 157 -11.60 10.88 -1.99
CA LEU A 157 -10.94 11.98 -2.68
C LEU A 157 -11.67 12.37 -3.97
N ILE A 158 -12.05 11.40 -4.81
CA ILE A 158 -12.80 11.67 -6.05
C ILE A 158 -14.12 12.39 -5.75
N LYS A 159 -14.89 11.93 -4.74
CA LYS A 159 -16.13 12.59 -4.31
C LYS A 159 -15.87 14.04 -3.91
N TYR A 160 -14.81 14.26 -3.11
CA TYR A 160 -14.46 15.60 -2.66
C TYR A 160 -14.08 16.53 -3.82
N LEU A 161 -13.27 16.06 -4.77
CA LEU A 161 -12.84 16.84 -5.94
C LEU A 161 -14.01 17.15 -6.89
N LYS A 162 -14.86 16.15 -7.19
CA LYS A 162 -16.06 16.35 -8.02
C LYS A 162 -17.04 17.34 -7.36
N LYS A 163 -17.21 17.29 -6.03
CA LYS A 163 -18.02 18.28 -5.28
C LYS A 163 -17.48 19.72 -5.42
N ASN A 164 -16.17 19.87 -5.62
CA ASN A 164 -15.52 21.16 -5.86
C ASN A 164 -15.41 21.51 -7.36
N ASN A 165 -16.24 20.89 -8.20
CA ASN A 165 -16.32 21.13 -9.66
C ASN A 165 -15.00 20.92 -10.41
N LEU A 166 -14.14 20.04 -9.94
CA LEU A 166 -12.90 19.71 -10.62
C LEU A 166 -13.09 18.56 -11.61
N ARG A 167 -12.42 18.69 -12.76
CA ARG A 167 -12.23 17.58 -13.68
C ARG A 167 -11.26 16.59 -13.05
N VAL A 168 -11.73 15.35 -12.80
CA VAL A 168 -10.94 14.28 -12.20
C VAL A 168 -10.61 13.25 -13.26
N LEU A 169 -9.36 12.80 -13.29
CA LEU A 169 -8.85 11.76 -14.18
C LEU A 169 -8.15 10.68 -13.33
N LEU A 170 -8.70 9.46 -13.34
CA LEU A 170 -8.15 8.34 -12.57
C LEU A 170 -7.21 7.49 -13.43
N HIS A 171 -5.97 7.40 -13.01
CA HIS A 171 -5.01 6.40 -13.50
C HIS A 171 -5.08 5.19 -12.58
N MET A 172 -5.94 4.25 -12.95
CA MET A 172 -6.27 3.08 -12.15
C MET A 172 -5.16 2.05 -12.21
N ILE A 173 -4.44 1.85 -11.11
CA ILE A 173 -3.49 0.75 -10.97
C ILE A 173 -4.22 -0.46 -10.41
N LEU A 174 -4.06 -1.61 -11.07
CA LEU A 174 -4.68 -2.88 -10.70
C LEU A 174 -3.75 -3.70 -9.81
N ASP A 175 -4.30 -4.44 -8.84
CA ASP A 175 -3.53 -5.17 -7.84
C ASP A 175 -3.22 -6.62 -8.28
N GLY A 176 -4.08 -7.56 -8.01
CA GLY A 176 -3.90 -8.98 -8.33
C GLY A 176 -2.80 -9.72 -7.54
N ARG A 177 -2.18 -9.06 -6.56
CA ARG A 177 -1.12 -9.62 -5.70
C ARG A 177 -1.47 -9.58 -4.21
N ASP A 178 -1.93 -8.43 -3.72
CA ASP A 178 -2.40 -8.29 -2.34
C ASP A 178 -3.90 -8.62 -2.24
N THR A 179 -4.54 -8.80 -3.39
CA THR A 179 -5.92 -9.26 -3.56
C THR A 179 -6.00 -10.42 -4.54
N SER A 180 -7.22 -10.91 -4.82
CA SER A 180 -7.45 -11.95 -5.83
C SER A 180 -6.88 -11.52 -7.20
N PRO A 181 -6.29 -12.46 -7.98
CA PRO A 181 -5.64 -12.15 -9.25
C PRO A 181 -6.53 -11.48 -10.30
N LYS A 182 -7.85 -11.62 -10.21
CA LYS A 182 -8.85 -11.06 -11.14
C LYS A 182 -9.94 -10.34 -10.32
N ASN A 183 -9.61 -9.25 -9.65
CA ASN A 183 -10.53 -8.48 -8.77
C ASN A 183 -10.99 -7.14 -9.35
N SER A 184 -10.31 -6.60 -10.37
CA SER A 184 -10.53 -5.23 -10.86
C SER A 184 -11.95 -4.97 -11.37
N LEU A 185 -12.66 -5.99 -11.90
CA LEU A 185 -14.08 -5.83 -12.26
C LEU A 185 -14.98 -5.54 -11.06
N ASN A 186 -14.65 -6.05 -9.87
CA ASN A 186 -15.39 -5.72 -8.64
C ASN A 186 -15.11 -4.27 -8.21
N ASN A 187 -13.85 -3.82 -8.32
CA ASN A 187 -13.52 -2.41 -8.06
C ASN A 187 -14.27 -1.48 -9.03
N MET A 188 -14.32 -1.81 -10.33
CA MET A 188 -15.06 -1.03 -11.33
C MET A 188 -16.56 -0.99 -11.06
N LYS A 189 -17.18 -2.10 -10.63
CA LYS A 189 -18.58 -2.12 -10.20
C LYS A 189 -18.83 -1.16 -9.04
N LYS A 190 -17.93 -1.11 -8.06
CA LYS A 190 -18.02 -0.16 -6.93
C LYS A 190 -17.91 1.29 -7.42
N ILE A 191 -16.94 1.57 -8.31
CA ILE A 191 -16.78 2.90 -8.93
C ILE A 191 -18.08 3.31 -9.65
N LYS A 192 -18.61 2.44 -10.50
CA LYS A 192 -19.86 2.70 -11.25
C LYS A 192 -21.06 2.91 -10.34
N PHE A 193 -21.16 2.13 -9.27
CA PHE A 193 -22.20 2.33 -8.25
C PHE A 193 -22.10 3.70 -7.56
N LEU A 194 -20.88 4.16 -7.25
CA LEU A 194 -20.66 5.41 -6.52
C LEU A 194 -20.73 6.66 -7.40
N PHE A 195 -20.34 6.57 -8.67
CA PHE A 195 -20.16 7.73 -9.55
C PHE A 195 -21.03 7.72 -10.80
N GLY A 196 -21.75 6.64 -11.08
CA GLY A 196 -22.65 6.48 -12.22
C GLY A 196 -21.98 6.01 -13.51
N ASP A 197 -20.72 6.41 -13.73
CA ASP A 197 -19.94 6.10 -14.94
C ASP A 197 -18.50 5.70 -14.61
N LEU A 198 -17.74 5.35 -15.64
CA LEU A 198 -16.32 5.06 -15.60
C LEU A 198 -15.48 5.99 -16.52
N ASP A 199 -16.11 7.03 -17.06
CA ASP A 199 -15.51 7.88 -18.12
C ASP A 199 -14.30 8.68 -17.65
N PHE A 200 -14.18 8.88 -16.33
CA PHE A 200 -13.03 9.54 -15.74
C PHE A 200 -11.81 8.59 -15.53
N ILE A 201 -11.92 7.30 -15.87
CA ILE A 201 -10.76 6.40 -15.88
C ILE A 201 -9.93 6.69 -17.13
N ALA A 202 -8.84 7.44 -16.92
CA ALA A 202 -7.95 7.90 -17.98
C ALA A 202 -6.98 6.82 -18.45
N SER A 203 -6.50 5.98 -17.54
CA SER A 203 -5.62 4.84 -17.87
C SER A 203 -5.79 3.68 -16.91
N ILE A 204 -5.43 2.50 -17.37
CA ILE A 204 -5.41 1.25 -16.59
C ILE A 204 -4.04 0.62 -16.74
N SER A 205 -3.45 0.18 -15.62
CA SER A 205 -2.17 -0.54 -15.64
C SER A 205 -2.07 -1.51 -14.48
N GLY A 206 -1.55 -2.70 -14.71
CA GLY A 206 -1.15 -3.59 -13.63
C GLY A 206 0.01 -3.02 -12.81
N ARG A 207 0.03 -3.34 -11.53
CA ARG A 207 1.08 -2.89 -10.59
C ARG A 207 2.49 -3.33 -10.98
N TYR A 208 2.63 -4.39 -11.77
CA TYR A 208 3.92 -4.86 -12.30
C TYR A 208 4.66 -3.77 -13.07
N PHE A 209 3.93 -2.91 -13.78
CA PHE A 209 4.48 -1.78 -14.53
C PHE A 209 4.47 -0.48 -13.73
N ALA A 210 3.33 -0.14 -13.15
CA ALA A 210 3.12 1.16 -12.50
C ALA A 210 3.77 1.27 -11.12
N MET A 211 4.15 0.15 -10.49
CA MET A 211 4.64 0.11 -9.12
C MET A 211 5.96 -0.66 -9.00
N ASP A 212 6.83 -0.58 -10.01
CA ASP A 212 8.18 -1.14 -9.92
C ASP A 212 8.99 -0.38 -8.87
N ARG A 213 9.84 -1.10 -8.12
CA ARG A 213 10.76 -0.54 -7.12
C ARG A 213 12.19 -1.05 -7.25
N ASP A 214 12.43 -1.89 -8.27
CA ASP A 214 13.68 -2.62 -8.44
C ASP A 214 14.52 -2.02 -9.60
N GLN A 215 14.24 -0.74 -9.95
CA GLN A 215 14.92 0.02 -11.01
C GLN A 215 14.80 -0.63 -12.40
N ARG A 216 13.70 -1.34 -12.64
CA ARG A 216 13.36 -1.86 -13.96
C ARG A 216 12.65 -0.77 -14.74
N TRP A 217 13.46 0.18 -15.20
CA TRP A 217 13.00 1.43 -15.81
C TRP A 217 12.14 1.21 -17.06
N ASP A 218 12.35 0.12 -17.80
CA ASP A 218 11.50 -0.28 -18.93
C ASP A 218 10.03 -0.48 -18.56
N ARG A 219 9.72 -0.85 -17.32
CA ARG A 219 8.37 -0.99 -16.82
C ARG A 219 7.78 0.36 -16.43
N THR A 220 8.54 1.13 -15.65
CA THR A 220 8.13 2.47 -15.21
C THR A 220 7.94 3.39 -16.41
N GLU A 221 8.82 3.32 -17.42
CA GLU A 221 8.71 4.09 -18.67
C GLU A 221 7.40 3.81 -19.39
N LYS A 222 6.99 2.55 -19.55
CA LYS A 222 5.72 2.21 -20.20
C LYS A 222 4.53 2.87 -19.52
N PHE A 223 4.49 2.85 -18.20
CA PHE A 223 3.43 3.51 -17.45
C PHE A 223 3.51 5.03 -17.58
N TYR A 224 4.70 5.61 -17.43
CA TYR A 224 4.94 7.05 -17.64
C TYR A 224 4.45 7.50 -19.02
N ARG A 225 4.86 6.81 -20.11
CA ARG A 225 4.48 7.12 -21.48
C ARG A 225 2.97 7.03 -21.70
N THR A 226 2.30 6.10 -20.99
CA THR A 226 0.84 5.97 -21.06
C THR A 226 0.15 7.19 -20.44
N ILE A 227 0.58 7.63 -19.25
CA ILE A 227 -0.10 8.74 -18.57
C ILE A 227 0.30 10.11 -19.15
N VAL A 228 1.51 10.27 -19.66
CA VAL A 228 2.00 11.55 -20.20
C VAL A 228 1.73 11.68 -21.69
N TYR A 229 2.09 10.67 -22.49
CA TYR A 229 2.04 10.72 -23.95
C TYR A 229 0.86 9.96 -24.56
N ARG A 230 0.01 9.32 -23.76
CA ARG A 230 -1.13 8.51 -24.23
C ARG A 230 -0.71 7.29 -25.07
N GLU A 231 0.45 6.75 -24.79
CA GLU A 231 0.94 5.55 -25.47
C GLU A 231 0.40 4.29 -24.78
N GLY A 232 0.19 3.25 -25.58
CA GLY A 232 -0.32 1.97 -25.09
C GLY A 232 -1.56 1.49 -25.86
N GLU A 233 -2.11 0.33 -25.45
CA GLU A 233 -3.38 -0.18 -25.98
C GLU A 233 -4.50 0.80 -25.59
N LYS A 234 -5.37 1.12 -26.56
CA LYS A 234 -6.48 2.03 -26.33
C LYS A 234 -7.73 1.28 -25.94
N PHE A 235 -8.51 1.84 -25.03
CA PHE A 235 -9.83 1.33 -24.66
C PHE A 235 -10.87 2.46 -24.70
N ASP A 236 -12.08 2.07 -25.06
CA ASP A 236 -13.27 2.93 -24.96
C ASP A 236 -14.01 2.65 -23.64
N ASP A 237 -14.34 1.39 -23.38
CA ASP A 237 -14.97 0.96 -22.13
C ASP A 237 -13.99 0.16 -21.24
N PRO A 238 -13.73 0.63 -20.00
CA PRO A 238 -12.83 -0.04 -19.08
C PRO A 238 -13.22 -1.47 -18.70
N GLU A 239 -14.53 -1.74 -18.52
CA GLU A 239 -15.01 -3.09 -18.14
C GLU A 239 -14.79 -4.09 -19.27
N THR A 240 -15.13 -3.72 -20.50
CA THR A 240 -14.92 -4.55 -21.70
C THR A 240 -13.43 -4.80 -21.93
N PHE A 241 -12.59 -3.79 -21.72
CA PHE A 241 -11.14 -3.94 -21.81
C PHE A 241 -10.63 -4.99 -20.81
N ILE A 242 -11.01 -4.92 -19.55
CA ILE A 242 -10.56 -5.89 -18.54
C ILE A 242 -11.12 -7.29 -18.80
N LYS A 243 -12.37 -7.43 -19.22
CA LYS A 243 -12.92 -8.73 -19.64
C LYS A 243 -12.10 -9.35 -20.77
N LYS A 244 -11.66 -8.54 -21.75
CA LYS A 244 -10.75 -8.97 -22.83
C LYS A 244 -9.37 -9.39 -22.31
N GLN A 245 -8.81 -8.72 -21.29
CA GLN A 245 -7.55 -9.16 -20.69
C GLN A 245 -7.74 -10.51 -19.97
N TYR A 246 -8.81 -10.67 -19.22
CA TYR A 246 -9.12 -11.93 -18.51
C TYR A 246 -9.37 -13.12 -19.46
N SER A 247 -9.96 -12.89 -20.63
CA SER A 247 -10.12 -13.94 -21.65
C SER A 247 -8.81 -14.41 -22.27
N LYS A 248 -7.75 -13.58 -22.15
CA LYS A 248 -6.38 -13.91 -22.53
C LYS A 248 -5.54 -14.46 -21.37
N GLU A 249 -6.18 -14.83 -20.25
CA GLU A 249 -5.54 -15.29 -19.03
C GLU A 249 -4.55 -14.29 -18.39
N ILE A 250 -4.69 -12.99 -18.70
CA ILE A 250 -3.88 -11.93 -18.10
C ILE A 250 -4.54 -11.50 -16.80
N ASN A 251 -3.82 -11.66 -15.68
CA ASN A 251 -4.24 -11.22 -14.35
C ASN A 251 -4.02 -9.71 -14.18
N ASP A 252 -4.71 -9.12 -13.20
CA ASP A 252 -4.65 -7.70 -12.87
C ASP A 252 -3.22 -7.17 -12.74
N GLU A 253 -2.34 -7.91 -12.04
CA GLU A 253 -0.94 -7.52 -11.83
C GLU A 253 -0.19 -7.22 -13.14
N PHE A 254 -0.51 -7.97 -14.22
CA PHE A 254 0.25 -7.96 -15.48
C PHE A 254 -0.45 -7.25 -16.63
N VAL A 255 -1.57 -6.60 -16.39
CA VAL A 255 -2.23 -5.77 -17.41
C VAL A 255 -1.27 -4.68 -17.88
N LYS A 256 -0.96 -4.66 -19.17
CA LYS A 256 -0.07 -3.64 -19.75
C LYS A 256 -0.70 -2.25 -19.61
N PRO A 257 0.11 -1.19 -19.40
CA PRO A 257 -0.39 0.18 -19.38
C PRO A 257 -1.20 0.49 -20.64
N SER A 258 -2.43 0.93 -20.45
CA SER A 258 -3.42 1.16 -21.49
C SER A 258 -4.19 2.43 -21.21
N VAL A 259 -4.67 3.11 -22.24
CA VAL A 259 -5.18 4.47 -22.15
C VAL A 259 -6.58 4.58 -22.75
N SER A 260 -7.44 5.37 -22.11
CA SER A 260 -8.77 5.73 -22.65
C SER A 260 -8.62 6.54 -23.95
N ILE A 261 -9.46 6.26 -24.95
CA ILE A 261 -9.51 7.03 -26.21
C ILE A 261 -9.85 8.52 -25.94
N ASN A 262 -10.60 8.80 -24.88
CA ASN A 262 -11.07 10.13 -24.49
C ASN A 262 -10.06 10.91 -23.64
N TYR A 263 -8.94 10.30 -23.28
CA TYR A 263 -7.91 10.95 -22.47
C TYR A 263 -6.97 11.78 -23.34
N SER A 264 -6.64 13.01 -22.93
CA SER A 264 -5.83 13.97 -23.69
C SER A 264 -4.34 14.02 -23.29
N GLY A 265 -3.91 13.32 -22.27
CA GLY A 265 -2.58 13.45 -21.68
C GLY A 265 -2.57 14.44 -20.51
N ILE A 266 -1.42 14.55 -19.82
CA ILE A 266 -1.20 15.53 -18.76
C ILE A 266 -0.77 16.88 -19.37
N ASP A 267 -1.43 17.97 -18.98
CA ASP A 267 -1.00 19.33 -19.29
C ASP A 267 -0.32 19.94 -18.04
N TYR A 268 1.03 19.98 -18.04
CA TYR A 268 1.77 20.44 -16.86
C TYR A 268 1.59 21.91 -16.52
N LYS A 269 1.00 22.70 -17.42
CA LYS A 269 0.71 24.12 -17.14
C LYS A 269 -0.57 24.27 -16.35
N ARG A 270 -1.49 23.32 -16.46
CA ARG A 270 -2.84 23.43 -15.92
C ARG A 270 -3.19 22.37 -14.91
N ASP A 271 -2.72 21.15 -15.11
CA ASP A 271 -3.15 19.99 -14.35
C ASP A 271 -2.35 19.83 -13.05
N GLY A 272 -2.86 18.99 -12.17
CA GLY A 272 -2.16 18.56 -10.96
C GLY A 272 -2.22 17.04 -10.81
N VAL A 273 -1.26 16.45 -10.11
CA VAL A 273 -1.17 15.02 -9.86
C VAL A 273 -1.23 14.74 -8.37
N ILE A 274 -2.03 13.76 -7.96
CA ILE A 274 -2.13 13.27 -6.58
C ILE A 274 -1.86 11.77 -6.58
N PHE A 275 -0.84 11.35 -5.81
CA PHE A 275 -0.58 9.95 -5.52
C PHE A 275 -1.38 9.49 -4.32
N MET A 276 -2.12 8.38 -4.45
CA MET A 276 -2.98 7.86 -3.38
C MET A 276 -2.40 6.65 -2.64
N ASN A 277 -1.21 6.24 -2.98
CA ASN A 277 -0.51 5.22 -2.24
C ASN A 277 0.16 5.83 -1.01
N PHE A 278 -0.19 5.37 0.19
CA PHE A 278 0.45 5.80 1.43
C PHE A 278 1.82 5.15 1.65
N ARG A 279 2.06 3.96 1.08
CA ARG A 279 3.36 3.32 1.11
C ARG A 279 4.21 3.79 -0.07
N SER A 280 5.29 4.50 0.24
CA SER A 280 6.09 5.27 -0.73
C SER A 280 7.02 4.44 -1.61
N ASP A 281 7.47 3.26 -1.16
CA ASP A 281 8.53 2.47 -1.79
C ASP A 281 8.28 2.20 -3.29
N ARG A 282 7.05 1.96 -3.67
CA ARG A 282 6.65 1.66 -5.05
C ARG A 282 6.17 2.86 -5.87
N MET A 283 6.10 4.05 -5.27
CA MET A 283 5.76 5.28 -5.99
C MET A 283 6.99 6.12 -6.33
N ARG A 284 8.14 5.84 -5.72
CA ARG A 284 9.36 6.64 -5.91
C ARG A 284 9.77 6.77 -7.38
N GLN A 285 9.82 5.66 -8.12
CA GLN A 285 10.28 5.69 -9.51
C GLN A 285 9.40 6.54 -10.41
N ILE A 286 8.08 6.36 -10.34
CA ILE A 286 7.15 7.14 -11.15
C ILE A 286 7.08 8.61 -10.71
N SER A 287 7.16 8.91 -9.41
CA SER A 287 7.18 10.30 -8.94
C SER A 287 8.47 11.00 -9.34
N HIS A 288 9.65 10.36 -9.28
CA HIS A 288 10.89 10.93 -9.81
C HIS A 288 10.77 11.21 -11.31
N ALA A 289 10.23 10.27 -12.09
CA ALA A 289 10.06 10.49 -13.54
C ALA A 289 9.12 11.67 -13.87
N LEU A 290 8.15 11.97 -13.00
CA LEU A 290 7.21 13.06 -13.21
C LEU A 290 7.69 14.41 -12.68
N CYS A 291 8.50 14.42 -11.60
CA CYS A 291 8.78 15.63 -10.82
C CYS A 291 10.26 16.04 -10.75
N ASP A 292 11.20 15.12 -11.07
CA ASP A 292 12.62 15.39 -10.92
C ASP A 292 13.23 15.92 -12.21
N GLU A 293 13.73 17.17 -12.16
CA GLU A 293 14.41 17.82 -13.27
C GLU A 293 15.69 17.11 -13.72
N ASN A 294 16.31 16.37 -12.81
CA ASN A 294 17.56 15.63 -13.07
C ASN A 294 17.31 14.16 -13.45
N PHE A 295 16.05 13.76 -13.65
CA PHE A 295 15.75 12.39 -14.02
C PHE A 295 16.30 12.03 -15.40
N ASN A 296 17.08 10.94 -15.48
CA ASN A 296 17.82 10.54 -16.70
C ASN A 296 17.75 9.04 -17.03
N ASN A 297 16.87 8.27 -16.36
CA ASN A 297 16.79 6.82 -16.61
C ASN A 297 16.02 6.46 -17.88
N PHE A 298 15.20 7.39 -18.38
CA PHE A 298 14.56 7.35 -19.70
C PHE A 298 14.13 8.77 -20.08
N PHE A 299 13.73 8.96 -21.35
CA PHE A 299 13.32 10.28 -21.81
C PHE A 299 12.00 10.71 -21.17
N THR A 300 12.02 11.84 -20.50
CA THR A 300 10.87 12.50 -19.91
C THR A 300 10.64 13.87 -20.55
N TYR A 301 9.48 14.45 -20.29
CA TYR A 301 9.24 15.80 -20.69
C TYR A 301 10.13 16.78 -19.92
N SER A 302 10.59 17.83 -20.58
CA SER A 302 11.62 18.74 -20.04
C SER A 302 11.18 19.63 -18.88
N LYS A 303 9.95 19.49 -18.38
CA LYS A 303 9.45 20.24 -17.23
C LYS A 303 8.70 19.33 -16.27
N PRO A 304 9.04 19.34 -14.99
CA PRO A 304 8.29 18.60 -13.97
C PRO A 304 6.87 19.13 -13.83
N ILE A 305 5.99 18.23 -13.41
CA ILE A 305 4.56 18.52 -13.17
C ILE A 305 4.41 19.12 -11.75
#